data_2177c1faaf241e1db6ac169175689719
#
_entry.id   2177c1faaf241e1db6ac169175689719
#
_cell.length_a   1.000
_cell.length_b   1.000
_cell.length_c   1.000
_cell.angle_alpha   90.00
_cell.angle_beta   90.00
_cell.angle_gamma   90.00
#
_symmetry.space_group_name_H-M   'P 1'
#
loop_
_entity.id
_entity.type
_entity.pdbx_description
1 polymer ?
#
loop_
_entity_poly.entity_id
_entity_poly.type
_entity_poly.pdbx_seq_one_letter_code
_entity_poly.pdbx_strand_id
1 'polypeptide(L)'
;MKKVLETLALFITLTIAFSALTGCGGTDTTGANTNAPAANSGSTASKSSQYPPLATSVAQAEFEMLDGTKFKLADRKGKVLLVNIWGTWCGPCRAEMPHLVEMQDKFRDKGFEVIGLNIGDGQGEIEPNELIEPFVEKMKLNYTIARSRNESTLKFFQFTKMDGVPQTLLIDREGHLRGVFHGGGKSVIESMHQTVDKTMAE
;
A
#
# COMPACT_ATOMS: atom_id res chain seq x y z
N MET A 1 -16.81 -41.36 -16.75
CA MET A 1 -15.80 -41.69 -17.74
C MET A 1 -16.47 -41.65 -19.09
N LYS A 2 -15.89 -41.08 -20.13
CA LYS A 2 -16.42 -40.74 -21.46
C LYS A 2 -17.30 -39.48 -21.48
N LYS A 3 -16.66 -38.33 -21.78
CA LYS A 3 -17.10 -37.21 -22.62
C LYS A 3 -16.28 -35.96 -22.27
N VAL A 4 -14.98 -36.00 -22.48
CA VAL A 4 -14.12 -34.79 -22.60
C VAL A 4 -12.97 -35.18 -23.54
N LEU A 5 -13.31 -35.48 -24.77
CA LEU A 5 -12.28 -35.71 -25.79
C LEU A 5 -12.88 -35.43 -27.18
N GLU A 6 -13.33 -34.21 -27.43
CA GLU A 6 -13.64 -33.72 -28.76
C GLU A 6 -13.79 -32.19 -28.69
N THR A 7 -12.72 -31.49 -28.90
CA THR A 7 -12.65 -30.20 -29.60
C THR A 7 -11.20 -29.69 -29.57
N LEU A 8 -10.33 -30.51 -30.15
CA LEU A 8 -8.99 -30.09 -30.52
C LEU A 8 -8.86 -30.34 -32.02
N ALA A 9 -9.27 -29.44 -32.86
CA ALA A 9 -8.85 -29.27 -34.26
C ALA A 9 -9.70 -28.17 -34.90
N LEU A 10 -9.11 -27.08 -35.19
CA LEU A 10 -9.28 -26.28 -36.42
C LEU A 10 -8.85 -24.82 -36.09
N PHE A 11 -7.74 -24.49 -36.60
CA PHE A 11 -7.41 -23.28 -37.37
C PHE A 11 -5.90 -23.03 -37.32
N ILE A 12 -5.22 -23.85 -38.12
CA ILE A 12 -3.94 -23.51 -38.73
C ILE A 12 -4.27 -23.00 -40.13
N THR A 13 -3.55 -22.04 -40.55
CA THR A 13 -3.40 -21.41 -41.88
C THR A 13 -4.07 -20.02 -42.01
N LEU A 14 -3.26 -19.00 -42.07
CA LEU A 14 -3.13 -18.18 -43.26
C LEU A 14 -1.86 -17.32 -43.19
N THR A 15 -1.07 -17.51 -44.19
CA THR A 15 0.25 -17.04 -44.59
C THR A 15 0.29 -15.56 -45.03
N ILE A 16 1.45 -14.89 -44.75
CA ILE A 16 2.37 -14.14 -45.65
C ILE A 16 1.80 -13.10 -46.59
N ALA A 17 2.30 -11.84 -46.46
CA ALA A 17 2.74 -10.94 -47.54
C ALA A 17 3.44 -9.73 -46.85
N PHE A 18 4.73 -9.61 -46.81
CA PHE A 18 5.75 -9.09 -47.71
C PHE A 18 5.32 -7.83 -48.49
N SER A 19 5.89 -6.66 -48.09
CA SER A 19 6.28 -5.62 -49.02
C SER A 19 7.27 -4.65 -48.36
N ALA A 20 8.46 -4.71 -48.83
CA ALA A 20 9.50 -3.69 -48.67
C ALA A 20 9.22 -2.51 -49.62
N LEU A 21 9.45 -1.31 -49.15
CA LEU A 21 9.76 -0.18 -50.03
C LEU A 21 10.83 0.70 -49.38
N THR A 22 11.95 0.69 -50.00
CA THR A 22 13.07 1.63 -49.92
C THR A 22 12.71 2.99 -50.52
N GLY A 23 13.18 4.07 -49.92
CA GLY A 23 13.12 5.39 -50.47
C GLY A 23 14.10 6.32 -49.78
N CYS A 24 15.31 6.46 -50.36
CA CYS A 24 16.26 7.52 -50.07
C CYS A 24 15.89 8.85 -50.69
N GLY A 25 16.30 9.95 -50.08
CA GLY A 25 16.59 11.16 -50.84
C GLY A 25 16.26 12.46 -50.18
N GLY A 26 17.28 13.30 -49.87
CA GLY A 26 17.35 14.67 -50.31
C GLY A 26 17.26 15.76 -49.24
N THR A 27 18.39 16.18 -48.73
CA THR A 27 19.03 17.52 -48.70
C THR A 27 18.21 18.79 -48.46
N ASP A 28 18.72 19.57 -47.45
CA ASP A 28 18.93 21.03 -47.37
C ASP A 28 17.66 21.95 -47.27
N THR A 29 17.59 22.77 -46.28
CA THR A 29 18.23 24.08 -46.06
C THR A 29 17.47 24.93 -45.02
N THR A 30 18.28 25.58 -44.18
CA THR A 30 18.14 26.93 -43.61
C THR A 30 16.91 27.39 -42.83
N GLY A 31 17.16 27.64 -41.53
CA GLY A 31 16.89 28.96 -40.94
C GLY A 31 15.53 29.24 -40.39
N ALA A 32 15.43 29.21 -39.08
CA ALA A 32 14.84 30.30 -38.31
C ALA A 32 15.02 30.03 -36.82
N ASN A 33 15.87 30.84 -36.22
CA ASN A 33 16.07 30.99 -34.80
C ASN A 33 14.84 31.69 -34.21
N THR A 34 14.03 31.04 -33.40
CA THR A 34 13.10 31.69 -32.51
C THR A 34 13.35 31.19 -31.08
N ASN A 35 14.06 32.03 -30.33
CA ASN A 35 14.19 31.94 -28.89
C ASN A 35 12.81 32.04 -28.23
N ALA A 36 12.25 30.92 -27.85
CA ALA A 36 11.21 30.87 -26.83
C ALA A 36 11.88 30.55 -25.50
N PRO A 37 11.60 31.27 -24.41
CA PRO A 37 12.18 30.94 -23.13
C PRO A 37 11.64 29.59 -22.66
N ALA A 38 12.52 28.59 -22.53
CA ALA A 38 12.23 27.36 -21.91
C ALA A 38 11.76 27.64 -20.48
N ALA A 39 10.49 27.37 -20.21
CA ALA A 39 9.98 27.29 -18.86
C ALA A 39 10.82 26.24 -18.13
N ASN A 40 11.68 26.71 -17.25
CA ASN A 40 12.46 25.92 -16.34
C ASN A 40 11.48 25.26 -15.36
N SER A 41 10.97 24.09 -15.73
CA SER A 41 10.32 23.18 -14.80
C SER A 41 11.37 22.77 -13.80
N GLY A 42 11.46 23.50 -12.70
CA GLY A 42 12.28 23.17 -11.56
C GLY A 42 11.94 21.76 -11.08
N SER A 43 12.61 20.79 -11.63
CA SER A 43 12.74 19.48 -11.04
C SER A 43 13.48 19.71 -9.73
N THR A 44 12.72 19.86 -8.63
CA THR A 44 13.25 19.69 -7.29
C THR A 44 13.76 18.26 -7.24
N ALA A 45 15.07 18.11 -7.40
CA ALA A 45 15.78 16.85 -7.17
C ALA A 45 15.43 16.46 -5.72
N SER A 46 14.47 15.56 -5.57
CA SER A 46 14.17 14.92 -4.29
C SER A 46 15.47 14.32 -3.81
N LYS A 47 15.99 14.79 -2.67
CA LYS A 47 17.10 14.14 -1.99
C LYS A 47 16.73 12.68 -1.89
N SER A 48 17.52 11.80 -2.51
CA SER A 48 17.35 10.35 -2.42
C SER A 48 17.17 9.99 -0.95
N SER A 49 15.99 9.52 -0.59
CA SER A 49 15.70 9.11 0.79
C SER A 49 16.66 7.98 1.16
N GLN A 50 17.24 8.03 2.37
CA GLN A 50 18.03 6.93 2.92
C GLN A 50 17.18 5.68 3.22
N TYR A 51 15.85 5.82 3.14
CA TYR A 51 14.90 4.75 3.41
C TYR A 51 14.39 4.15 2.09
N PRO A 52 14.20 2.81 2.04
CA PRO A 52 13.71 2.16 0.84
C PRO A 52 12.23 2.53 0.59
N PRO A 53 11.81 2.62 -0.68
CA PRO A 53 10.40 2.77 -1.00
C PRO A 53 9.61 1.54 -0.51
N LEU A 54 8.35 1.75 -0.11
CA LEU A 54 7.44 0.65 0.18
C LEU A 54 7.30 -0.23 -1.06
N ALA A 55 7.35 -1.55 -0.88
CA ALA A 55 7.20 -2.49 -1.99
C ALA A 55 5.90 -2.22 -2.76
N THR A 56 5.98 -2.16 -4.09
CA THR A 56 4.83 -1.87 -4.96
C THR A 56 3.67 -2.85 -4.72
N SER A 57 3.97 -4.13 -4.44
CA SER A 57 2.95 -5.14 -4.13
C SER A 57 2.10 -4.77 -2.90
N VAL A 58 2.68 -4.13 -1.89
CA VAL A 58 1.98 -3.67 -0.68
C VAL A 58 1.34 -2.30 -0.93
N ALA A 59 2.06 -1.36 -1.55
CA ALA A 59 1.56 -0.02 -1.84
C ALA A 59 0.32 -0.03 -2.74
N GLN A 60 0.24 -0.97 -3.70
CA GLN A 60 -0.85 -1.13 -4.66
C GLN A 60 -1.87 -2.21 -4.25
N ALA A 61 -1.70 -2.84 -3.09
CA ALA A 61 -2.71 -3.76 -2.57
C ALA A 61 -4.02 -3.01 -2.30
N GLU A 62 -5.15 -3.63 -2.67
CA GLU A 62 -6.48 -3.08 -2.45
C GLU A 62 -6.99 -3.48 -1.07
N PHE A 63 -7.51 -2.51 -0.33
CA PHE A 63 -8.16 -2.66 0.96
C PHE A 63 -9.58 -2.13 0.89
N GLU A 64 -10.47 -2.65 1.71
CA GLU A 64 -11.89 -2.30 1.72
C GLU A 64 -12.30 -1.75 3.09
N MET A 65 -12.76 -0.51 3.13
CA MET A 65 -13.33 0.09 4.33
C MET A 65 -14.63 -0.61 4.74
N LEU A 66 -15.10 -0.40 5.97
CA LEU A 66 -16.31 -1.04 6.46
C LEU A 66 -17.57 -0.64 5.69
N ASP A 67 -17.57 0.54 5.05
CA ASP A 67 -18.64 1.03 4.16
C ASP A 67 -18.56 0.47 2.72
N GLY A 68 -17.59 -0.41 2.44
CA GLY A 68 -17.36 -0.99 1.12
C GLY A 68 -16.47 -0.15 0.18
N THR A 69 -16.08 1.05 0.59
CA THR A 69 -15.16 1.89 -0.20
C THR A 69 -13.79 1.25 -0.27
N LYS A 70 -13.21 1.22 -1.47
CA LYS A 70 -11.89 0.63 -1.70
C LYS A 70 -10.82 1.70 -1.82
N PHE A 71 -9.62 1.39 -1.35
CA PHE A 71 -8.45 2.24 -1.47
C PHE A 71 -7.15 1.42 -1.50
N LYS A 72 -6.05 2.10 -1.85
CA LYS A 72 -4.69 1.57 -1.78
C LYS A 72 -3.84 2.47 -0.88
N LEU A 73 -2.79 1.94 -0.26
CA LEU A 73 -1.87 2.79 0.51
C LEU A 73 -1.22 3.86 -0.37
N ALA A 74 -0.97 3.55 -1.64
CA ALA A 74 -0.44 4.52 -2.60
C ALA A 74 -1.33 5.75 -2.84
N ASP A 75 -2.63 5.66 -2.57
CA ASP A 75 -3.58 6.77 -2.71
C ASP A 75 -3.45 7.80 -1.57
N ARG A 76 -2.72 7.46 -0.50
CA ARG A 76 -2.52 8.27 0.70
C ARG A 76 -1.19 9.05 0.71
N LYS A 77 -0.53 9.23 -0.44
CA LYS A 77 0.71 10.03 -0.54
C LYS A 77 0.53 11.42 0.06
N GLY A 78 1.61 11.92 0.65
CA GLY A 78 1.62 13.20 1.37
C GLY A 78 1.28 13.08 2.85
N LYS A 79 0.86 11.90 3.31
CA LYS A 79 0.64 11.59 4.73
C LYS A 79 1.70 10.63 5.25
N VAL A 80 2.01 10.73 6.54
CA VAL A 80 2.70 9.67 7.27
C VAL A 80 1.66 8.63 7.67
N LEU A 81 1.87 7.37 7.26
CA LEU A 81 0.92 6.28 7.52
C LEU A 81 1.49 5.31 8.54
N LEU A 82 0.69 4.97 9.53
CA LEU A 82 0.95 3.88 10.47
C LEU A 82 -0.07 2.76 10.18
N VAL A 83 0.36 1.74 9.43
CA VAL A 83 -0.51 0.66 8.95
C VAL A 83 -0.37 -0.55 9.84
N ASN A 84 -1.40 -0.84 10.62
CA ASN A 84 -1.45 -1.92 11.59
C ASN A 84 -2.32 -3.07 11.09
N ILE A 85 -1.80 -4.30 11.14
CA ILE A 85 -2.54 -5.52 10.79
C ILE A 85 -3.00 -6.20 12.07
N TRP A 86 -4.29 -6.51 12.16
CA TRP A 86 -4.91 -7.00 13.38
C TRP A 86 -6.11 -7.92 13.13
N GLY A 87 -6.58 -8.59 14.19
CA GLY A 87 -7.85 -9.33 14.24
C GLY A 87 -8.55 -9.11 15.59
N THR A 88 -9.87 -9.26 15.65
CA THR A 88 -10.64 -9.08 16.90
C THR A 88 -10.22 -10.07 18.00
N TRP A 89 -9.80 -11.26 17.60
CA TRP A 89 -9.31 -12.36 18.44
C TRP A 89 -7.90 -12.13 18.99
N CYS A 90 -7.13 -11.20 18.42
CA CYS A 90 -5.73 -11.00 18.74
C CYS A 90 -5.53 -10.23 20.06
N GLY A 91 -5.14 -10.91 21.11
CA GLY A 91 -4.87 -10.30 22.43
C GLY A 91 -3.81 -9.21 22.40
N PRO A 92 -2.60 -9.47 21.86
CA PRO A 92 -1.54 -8.45 21.74
C PRO A 92 -1.95 -7.24 20.90
N CYS A 93 -2.77 -7.43 19.85
CA CYS A 93 -3.29 -6.32 19.04
C CYS A 93 -4.15 -5.37 19.89
N ARG A 94 -5.02 -5.92 20.75
CA ARG A 94 -5.83 -5.11 21.66
C ARG A 94 -5.00 -4.30 22.65
N ALA A 95 -3.85 -4.84 23.07
CA ALA A 95 -2.97 -4.14 24.00
C ALA A 95 -2.28 -2.91 23.37
N GLU A 96 -1.98 -2.92 22.07
CA GLU A 96 -1.37 -1.79 21.38
C GLU A 96 -2.36 -0.72 20.91
N MET A 97 -3.64 -1.06 20.70
CA MET A 97 -4.67 -0.15 20.16
C MET A 97 -4.80 1.20 20.88
N PRO A 98 -4.76 1.28 22.24
CA PRO A 98 -4.77 2.57 22.92
C PRO A 98 -3.62 3.51 22.51
N HIS A 99 -2.44 2.95 22.22
CA HIS A 99 -1.27 3.70 21.76
C HIS A 99 -1.45 4.20 20.32
N LEU A 100 -2.11 3.40 19.46
CA LEU A 100 -2.46 3.81 18.10
C LEU A 100 -3.48 4.97 18.13
N VAL A 101 -4.47 4.91 19.02
CA VAL A 101 -5.44 5.99 19.27
C VAL A 101 -4.71 7.27 19.72
N GLU A 102 -3.79 7.17 20.68
CA GLU A 102 -3.00 8.30 21.18
C GLU A 102 -2.17 8.96 20.07
N MET A 103 -1.46 8.16 19.25
CA MET A 103 -0.69 8.68 18.12
C MET A 103 -1.58 9.34 17.07
N GLN A 104 -2.75 8.75 16.76
CA GLN A 104 -3.72 9.35 15.85
C GLN A 104 -4.20 10.73 16.38
N ASP A 105 -4.55 10.83 17.66
CA ASP A 105 -4.96 12.11 18.27
C ASP A 105 -3.86 13.16 18.26
N LYS A 106 -2.63 12.75 18.58
CA LYS A 106 -1.47 13.65 18.64
C LYS A 106 -1.09 14.26 17.29
N PHE A 107 -1.31 13.52 16.18
CA PHE A 107 -0.74 13.87 14.89
C PHE A 107 -1.73 14.00 13.73
N ARG A 108 -3.05 13.73 13.90
CA ARG A 108 -4.06 13.80 12.81
C ARG A 108 -4.01 15.10 12.02
N ASP A 109 -3.87 16.24 12.70
CA ASP A 109 -3.88 17.57 12.08
C ASP A 109 -2.54 17.93 11.41
N LYS A 110 -1.54 17.05 11.54
CA LYS A 110 -0.21 17.18 10.95
C LYS A 110 0.03 16.25 9.76
N GLY A 111 -1.03 15.69 9.20
CA GLY A 111 -0.92 14.78 8.05
C GLY A 111 -0.45 13.36 8.44
N PHE A 112 -0.85 12.88 9.60
CA PHE A 112 -0.65 11.51 10.05
C PHE A 112 -1.96 10.74 9.99
N GLU A 113 -1.90 9.47 9.62
CA GLU A 113 -3.06 8.60 9.56
C GLU A 113 -2.70 7.19 10.04
N VAL A 114 -3.42 6.69 11.05
CA VAL A 114 -3.40 5.28 11.42
C VAL A 114 -4.42 4.55 10.56
N ILE A 115 -4.03 3.40 10.00
CA ILE A 115 -4.90 2.51 9.24
C ILE A 115 -4.84 1.12 9.86
N GLY A 116 -5.96 0.68 10.45
CA GLY A 116 -6.10 -0.67 10.99
C GLY A 116 -6.66 -1.61 9.93
N LEU A 117 -5.87 -2.57 9.50
CA LEU A 117 -6.24 -3.60 8.52
C LEU A 117 -6.65 -4.87 9.24
N ASN A 118 -7.94 -5.13 9.33
CA ASN A 118 -8.46 -6.39 9.85
C ASN A 118 -8.24 -7.50 8.82
N ILE A 119 -7.59 -8.60 9.25
CA ILE A 119 -7.26 -9.74 8.37
C ILE A 119 -8.24 -10.90 8.47
N GLY A 120 -9.37 -10.69 9.15
CA GLY A 120 -10.35 -11.73 9.39
C GLY A 120 -10.08 -12.55 10.64
N ASP A 121 -10.73 -13.69 10.73
CA ASP A 121 -10.54 -14.64 11.82
C ASP A 121 -9.22 -15.43 11.70
N GLY A 122 -8.90 -16.24 12.70
CA GLY A 122 -7.68 -17.05 12.69
C GLY A 122 -7.65 -18.15 11.62
N GLN A 123 -8.74 -18.37 10.89
CA GLN A 123 -8.89 -19.35 9.81
C GLN A 123 -8.80 -18.70 8.41
N GLY A 124 -8.72 -17.36 8.35
CA GLY A 124 -8.62 -16.60 7.10
C GLY A 124 -9.96 -16.19 6.51
N GLU A 125 -11.08 -16.41 7.24
CA GLU A 125 -12.38 -15.92 6.84
C GLU A 125 -12.54 -14.44 7.23
N ILE A 126 -13.24 -13.67 6.40
CA ILE A 126 -13.48 -12.25 6.62
C ILE A 126 -14.39 -12.07 7.85
N GLU A 127 -13.94 -11.29 8.84
CA GLU A 127 -14.81 -10.89 9.94
C GLU A 127 -15.93 -9.95 9.43
N PRO A 128 -17.21 -10.24 9.73
CA PRO A 128 -18.31 -9.40 9.30
C PRO A 128 -18.36 -8.07 10.07
N ASN A 129 -19.06 -7.06 9.53
CA ASN A 129 -19.20 -5.74 10.18
C ASN A 129 -19.79 -5.86 11.58
N GLU A 130 -20.73 -6.77 11.77
CA GLU A 130 -21.43 -7.02 13.03
C GLU A 130 -20.48 -7.42 14.18
N LEU A 131 -19.28 -7.91 13.85
CA LEU A 131 -18.21 -8.17 14.82
C LEU A 131 -17.23 -7.01 14.93
N ILE A 132 -16.86 -6.39 13.80
CA ILE A 132 -15.84 -5.33 13.76
C ILE A 132 -16.39 -4.03 14.36
N GLU A 133 -17.59 -3.58 13.96
CA GLU A 133 -18.13 -2.28 14.39
C GLU A 133 -18.31 -2.17 15.91
N PRO A 134 -18.95 -3.13 16.61
CA PRO A 134 -19.03 -3.08 18.08
C PRO A 134 -17.67 -3.18 18.76
N PHE A 135 -16.70 -3.88 18.14
CA PHE A 135 -15.33 -3.93 18.63
C PHE A 135 -14.64 -2.57 18.53
N VAL A 136 -14.75 -1.89 17.38
CA VAL A 136 -14.23 -0.54 17.14
C VAL A 136 -14.79 0.45 18.16
N GLU A 137 -16.10 0.42 18.41
CA GLU A 137 -16.76 1.25 19.39
C GLU A 137 -16.27 0.96 20.82
N LYS A 138 -16.24 -0.32 21.21
CA LYS A 138 -15.77 -0.76 22.53
C LYS A 138 -14.32 -0.35 22.79
N MET A 139 -13.45 -0.48 21.81
CA MET A 139 -12.03 -0.11 21.90
C MET A 139 -11.79 1.38 21.68
N LYS A 140 -12.84 2.16 21.34
CA LYS A 140 -12.79 3.59 21.03
C LYS A 140 -11.75 3.93 19.95
N LEU A 141 -11.66 3.10 18.90
CA LEU A 141 -10.75 3.31 17.81
C LEU A 141 -11.18 4.55 17.01
N ASN A 142 -10.29 5.52 16.86
CA ASN A 142 -10.56 6.83 16.26
C ASN A 142 -9.84 7.03 14.92
N TYR A 143 -9.47 5.93 14.28
CA TYR A 143 -8.69 5.90 13.05
C TYR A 143 -9.37 5.01 11.99
N THR A 144 -8.87 5.06 10.77
CA THR A 144 -9.40 4.30 9.63
C THR A 144 -9.33 2.80 9.89
N ILE A 145 -10.48 2.12 9.81
CA ILE A 145 -10.58 0.66 9.86
C ILE A 145 -10.98 0.14 8.49
N ALA A 146 -10.21 -0.83 8.02
CA ALA A 146 -10.45 -1.49 6.74
C ALA A 146 -10.19 -2.99 6.85
N ARG A 147 -10.66 -3.74 5.86
CA ARG A 147 -10.39 -5.16 5.72
C ARG A 147 -9.24 -5.39 4.76
N SER A 148 -8.39 -6.33 5.10
CA SER A 148 -7.40 -6.88 4.21
C SER A 148 -7.89 -8.25 3.72
N ARG A 149 -8.16 -8.37 2.43
CA ARG A 149 -8.52 -9.67 1.83
C ARG A 149 -7.28 -10.57 1.79
N ASN A 150 -7.48 -11.89 1.74
CA ASN A 150 -6.41 -12.89 1.80
C ASN A 150 -5.23 -12.58 0.86
N GLU A 151 -5.50 -12.13 -0.38
CA GLU A 151 -4.44 -11.77 -1.32
C GLU A 151 -3.59 -10.59 -0.84
N SER A 152 -4.22 -9.53 -0.32
CA SER A 152 -3.52 -8.34 0.20
C SER A 152 -2.78 -8.67 1.50
N THR A 153 -3.36 -9.50 2.36
CA THR A 153 -2.72 -10.01 3.59
C THR A 153 -1.48 -10.83 3.25
N LEU A 154 -1.56 -11.73 2.27
CA LEU A 154 -0.39 -12.52 1.82
C LEU A 154 0.73 -11.63 1.28
N LYS A 155 0.43 -10.58 0.50
CA LYS A 155 1.43 -9.61 0.03
C LYS A 155 2.13 -8.92 1.19
N PHE A 156 1.38 -8.61 2.25
CA PHE A 156 1.92 -8.01 3.46
C PHE A 156 2.86 -8.97 4.18
N PHE A 157 2.44 -10.21 4.44
CA PHE A 157 3.26 -11.23 5.09
C PHE A 157 4.52 -11.60 4.29
N GLN A 158 4.41 -11.70 2.96
CA GLN A 158 5.56 -11.91 2.09
C GLN A 158 6.57 -10.76 2.17
N PHE A 159 6.07 -9.53 2.28
CA PHE A 159 6.92 -8.35 2.41
C PHE A 159 7.63 -8.30 3.77
N THR A 160 6.91 -8.51 4.86
CA THR A 160 7.46 -8.49 6.21
C THR A 160 8.24 -9.75 6.57
N LYS A 161 8.09 -10.83 5.77
CA LYS A 161 8.64 -12.17 6.02
C LYS A 161 8.20 -12.76 7.35
N MET A 162 7.03 -12.38 7.80
CA MET A 162 6.38 -12.89 9.01
C MET A 162 4.90 -13.15 8.74
N ASP A 163 4.40 -14.25 9.26
CA ASP A 163 3.00 -14.60 9.35
C ASP A 163 2.51 -14.37 10.79
N GLY A 164 1.41 -13.69 10.94
CA GLY A 164 0.81 -13.40 12.25
C GLY A 164 0.63 -11.91 12.53
N VAL A 165 -0.07 -11.64 13.62
CA VAL A 165 -0.46 -10.30 14.08
C VAL A 165 -0.12 -10.10 15.56
N PRO A 166 0.12 -8.84 16.00
CA PRO A 166 0.09 -7.62 15.22
C PRO A 166 1.38 -7.38 14.44
N GLN A 167 1.26 -6.71 13.31
CA GLN A 167 2.37 -6.14 12.59
C GLN A 167 2.03 -4.71 12.18
N THR A 168 2.98 -3.81 12.27
CA THR A 168 2.76 -2.40 11.97
C THR A 168 3.87 -1.87 11.07
N LEU A 169 3.50 -1.20 9.98
CA LEU A 169 4.41 -0.49 9.08
C LEU A 169 4.28 1.01 9.30
N LEU A 170 5.40 1.71 9.40
CA LEU A 170 5.46 3.16 9.33
C LEU A 170 5.99 3.58 7.96
N ILE A 171 5.24 4.44 7.28
CA ILE A 171 5.51 4.91 5.91
C ILE A 171 5.51 6.44 5.95
N ASP A 172 6.52 7.08 5.35
CA ASP A 172 6.59 8.54 5.29
C ASP A 172 5.72 9.15 4.17
N ARG A 173 5.73 10.49 4.07
CA ARG A 173 4.92 11.24 3.09
C ARG A 173 5.27 10.92 1.65
N GLU A 174 6.49 10.52 1.38
CA GLU A 174 7.02 10.16 0.06
C GLU A 174 6.75 8.71 -0.29
N GLY A 175 6.31 7.89 0.68
CA GLY A 175 6.03 6.47 0.51
C GLY A 175 7.23 5.56 0.81
N HIS A 176 8.20 6.01 1.60
CA HIS A 176 9.32 5.18 2.04
C HIS A 176 9.02 4.50 3.37
N LEU A 177 9.52 3.28 3.52
CA LEU A 177 9.36 2.50 4.74
C LEU A 177 10.31 3.01 5.83
N ARG A 178 9.74 3.49 6.94
CA ARG A 178 10.47 4.04 8.08
C ARG A 178 10.64 3.02 9.22
N GLY A 179 9.76 2.05 9.30
CA GLY A 179 9.81 1.01 10.33
C GLY A 179 8.86 -0.14 10.06
N VAL A 180 9.24 -1.32 10.58
CA VAL A 180 8.41 -2.52 10.66
C VAL A 180 8.44 -2.98 12.12
N PHE A 181 7.27 -3.08 12.73
CA PHE A 181 7.11 -3.45 14.13
C PHE A 181 6.33 -4.77 14.21
N HIS A 182 6.84 -5.70 15.01
CA HIS A 182 6.25 -7.02 15.17
C HIS A 182 5.88 -7.28 16.63
N GLY A 183 4.62 -7.63 16.86
CA GLY A 183 4.09 -7.88 18.20
C GLY A 183 3.71 -6.61 18.95
N GLY A 184 2.95 -6.77 20.06
CA GLY A 184 2.39 -5.69 20.88
C GLY A 184 3.10 -5.52 22.23
N GLY A 185 4.38 -5.91 22.34
CA GLY A 185 5.14 -5.77 23.59
C GLY A 185 5.57 -4.34 23.90
N LYS A 186 5.78 -4.01 25.19
CA LYS A 186 6.12 -2.64 25.64
C LYS A 186 7.30 -2.03 24.87
N SER A 187 8.38 -2.76 24.63
CA SER A 187 9.55 -2.26 23.89
C SER A 187 9.24 -1.97 22.42
N VAL A 188 8.36 -2.76 21.79
CA VAL A 188 7.92 -2.55 20.41
C VAL A 188 7.08 -1.27 20.31
N ILE A 189 6.13 -1.10 21.23
CA ILE A 189 5.27 0.08 21.31
C ILE A 189 6.12 1.34 21.53
N GLU A 190 7.09 1.30 22.44
CA GLU A 190 8.00 2.42 22.70
C GLU A 190 8.85 2.78 21.47
N SER A 191 9.41 1.77 20.79
CA SER A 191 10.15 1.97 19.53
C SER A 191 9.25 2.56 18.43
N MET A 192 7.99 2.13 18.36
CA MET A 192 7.00 2.67 17.42
C MET A 192 6.75 4.16 17.68
N HIS A 193 6.48 4.55 18.94
CA HIS A 193 6.31 5.97 19.32
C HIS A 193 7.52 6.82 18.93
N GLN A 194 8.74 6.39 19.29
CA GLN A 194 9.97 7.11 18.96
C GLN A 194 10.16 7.28 17.45
N THR A 195 9.87 6.25 16.68
CA THR A 195 10.03 6.29 15.22
C THR A 195 8.97 7.18 14.58
N VAL A 196 7.73 7.15 15.06
CA VAL A 196 6.66 8.06 14.61
C VAL A 196 7.02 9.51 14.94
N ASP A 197 7.41 9.80 16.17
CA ASP A 197 7.80 11.16 16.59
C ASP A 197 8.94 11.72 15.72
N LYS A 198 9.96 10.91 15.43
CA LYS A 198 11.05 11.26 14.54
C LYS A 198 10.57 11.53 13.11
N THR A 199 9.74 10.64 12.55
CA THR A 199 9.24 10.77 11.18
C THR A 199 8.33 11.99 11.01
N MET A 200 7.56 12.34 12.05
CA MET A 200 6.69 13.52 12.05
C MET A 200 7.43 14.83 12.19
N ALA A 201 8.66 14.81 12.71
CA ALA A 201 9.52 15.99 12.87
C ALA A 201 10.33 16.36 11.61
N GLU A 202 10.40 15.48 10.62
CA GLU A 202 11.06 15.68 9.33
C GLU A 202 10.13 16.35 8.31
#